data_67bbeccf7811bc6b3ba8051f38a3d52e
#
_entry.id   67bbeccf7811bc6b3ba8051f38a3d52e
#
_cell.length_a   1.000
_cell.length_b   1.000
_cell.length_c   1.000
_cell.angle_alpha   90.00
_cell.angle_beta   90.00
_cell.angle_gamma   90.00
#
_symmetry.space_group_name_H-M   'P 1'
#
loop_
_entity.id
_entity.type
_entity.pdbx_description
1 polymer ?
#
loop_
_entity_poly.entity_id
_entity_poly.type
_entity_poly.pdbx_seq_one_letter_code
_entity_poly.pdbx_strand_id
1 'polypeptide(L)'
;MPIMERLSMARQRSAKPQRTKVDDALGPQNATHAHARPRSTAHRRAAKPRSRKWKRKKARMTEYNELTPELVLELKAIVGKDNCYLADDINEDFAHDEMPIYGTHMPDAVVMPADTEEVSAIMKLCNENRIPVTVRGAGTGLVGGSTPVLGGVVLCTMRMDKIIAYDMSNLNVRVQPGVRLCDLAADAIGHGFMYPPDPGEKTGSLGGNVSTNAGGMRAVKYGTTRDYVLAMTVVLPSGEVMHLGRPVTKASSGYSLLHLLIGSEGTLGVITELTMKLLPNPQEDMSFILPFENIEGAISTVPKIKLAGLNPQSIEFMERDIVDSAANFSGTKIIPTKVNDREVGAYILVTLDGNDEDEIFQRAEVLAGIADESGAFDTLVLSQPSDKRDVWAVRSAFLTAIEADTRFLDEMDVVVPVDKIPSFLSFVLGVGEGHGVRIRSFGHAGDGNLHIYCCGNEDMDKDAFLEQSAKVMEAAYAKCAELGGQVSGEHGIGHAKRTYLRENLGDTAIDLMAGIKRVFDPNNILNPGKVCQ
;
A
#
# COMPACT_ATOMS: atom_id res chain seq x y z
N MET A 1 37.16 9.16 3.21
CA MET A 1 37.66 8.29 2.14
C MET A 1 36.82 8.59 0.91
N PRO A 2 37.40 8.88 -0.26
CA PRO A 2 36.66 9.17 -1.48
C PRO A 2 35.68 8.03 -1.82
N ILE A 3 34.53 8.35 -2.38
CA ILE A 3 33.49 7.36 -2.70
C ILE A 3 33.99 6.29 -3.66
N MET A 4 34.85 6.66 -4.62
CA MET A 4 35.50 5.75 -5.58
C MET A 4 36.35 4.67 -4.89
N GLU A 5 37.02 4.99 -3.79
CA GLU A 5 37.72 3.98 -2.98
C GLU A 5 36.78 3.06 -2.25
N ARG A 6 35.62 3.58 -1.74
CA ARG A 6 34.61 2.77 -1.06
C ARG A 6 33.89 1.83 -2.03
N LEU A 7 33.52 2.32 -3.22
CA LEU A 7 32.96 1.50 -4.30
C LEU A 7 33.97 0.45 -4.77
N SER A 8 35.24 0.81 -4.94
CA SER A 8 36.31 -0.12 -5.29
C SER A 8 36.55 -1.19 -4.23
N MET A 9 36.48 -0.83 -2.93
CA MET A 9 36.56 -1.81 -1.82
C MET A 9 35.34 -2.72 -1.74
N ALA A 10 34.15 -2.21 -2.03
CA ALA A 10 32.93 -3.03 -2.12
C ALA A 10 33.07 -4.05 -3.24
N ARG A 11 33.56 -3.61 -4.42
CA ARG A 11 33.85 -4.48 -5.57
C ARG A 11 34.88 -5.57 -5.27
N GLN A 12 35.95 -5.27 -4.54
CA GLN A 12 36.96 -6.26 -4.16
C GLN A 12 36.45 -7.32 -3.17
N ARG A 13 35.40 -7.03 -2.42
CA ARG A 13 34.82 -7.94 -1.43
C ARG A 13 33.74 -8.87 -2.01
N SER A 14 33.11 -8.50 -3.13
CA SER A 14 32.06 -9.28 -3.80
C SER A 14 32.58 -10.28 -4.83
N ALA A 15 33.87 -10.22 -5.22
CA ALA A 15 34.47 -11.08 -6.26
C ALA A 15 34.38 -12.57 -5.91
N LYS A 16 33.39 -13.27 -6.46
CA LYS A 16 33.30 -14.74 -6.57
C LYS A 16 33.92 -15.22 -7.90
N PRO A 17 34.37 -16.48 -8.00
CA PRO A 17 35.05 -16.97 -9.19
C PRO A 17 34.13 -17.01 -10.42
N GLN A 18 34.68 -16.54 -11.55
CA GLN A 18 34.03 -16.41 -12.85
C GLN A 18 33.41 -17.72 -13.37
N ARG A 19 32.18 -17.67 -13.83
CA ARG A 19 31.57 -18.66 -14.74
C ARG A 19 31.71 -18.15 -16.18
N THR A 20 32.17 -19.05 -17.05
CA THR A 20 32.48 -18.84 -18.47
C THR A 20 31.28 -18.43 -19.31
N LYS A 21 31.51 -17.47 -20.22
CA LYS A 21 30.58 -16.96 -21.24
C LYS A 21 30.25 -18.00 -22.30
N VAL A 22 29.00 -17.96 -22.78
CA VAL A 22 28.63 -18.45 -24.11
C VAL A 22 28.08 -17.25 -24.88
N ASP A 23 28.73 -16.98 -26.02
CA ASP A 23 28.38 -15.93 -26.99
C ASP A 23 27.15 -16.36 -27.79
N ASP A 24 26.23 -15.43 -28.05
CA ASP A 24 25.66 -15.30 -29.40
C ASP A 24 24.95 -13.94 -29.60
N ALA A 25 25.22 -13.42 -30.79
CA ALA A 25 24.90 -12.08 -31.25
C ALA A 25 23.61 -12.05 -32.08
N LEU A 26 22.84 -10.98 -31.98
CA LEU A 26 22.00 -10.48 -33.09
C LEU A 26 21.74 -8.97 -32.92
N GLY A 27 22.03 -8.23 -34.00
CA GLY A 27 22.10 -6.80 -34.09
C GLY A 27 20.75 -6.09 -34.38
N PRO A 28 20.79 -4.76 -34.59
CA PRO A 28 19.63 -3.87 -34.42
C PRO A 28 18.89 -3.52 -35.70
N GLN A 29 17.61 -3.19 -35.60
CA GLN A 29 16.89 -2.49 -36.67
C GLN A 29 16.22 -1.20 -36.19
N ASN A 30 16.54 -0.13 -36.94
CA ASN A 30 16.01 1.23 -36.83
C ASN A 30 14.57 1.33 -37.35
N ALA A 31 13.78 2.20 -36.76
CA ALA A 31 12.68 2.88 -37.48
C ALA A 31 12.41 4.27 -36.89
N THR A 32 12.50 5.25 -37.76
CA THR A 32 12.28 6.69 -37.62
C THR A 32 10.83 7.10 -37.89
N HIS A 33 10.50 8.36 -37.52
CA HIS A 33 9.40 9.27 -37.91
C HIS A 33 8.29 9.44 -36.86
N ALA A 34 7.68 10.62 -36.68
CA ALA A 34 7.77 11.95 -37.26
C ALA A 34 7.01 12.97 -36.37
N HIS A 35 7.25 14.24 -36.65
CA HIS A 35 6.74 15.47 -36.05
C HIS A 35 5.21 15.63 -35.88
N ALA A 36 4.78 16.32 -34.80
CA ALA A 36 3.60 17.15 -34.82
C ALA A 36 3.72 18.43 -33.96
N ARG A 37 3.27 19.56 -34.51
CA ARG A 37 3.39 20.95 -34.05
C ARG A 37 2.35 21.34 -33.00
N PRO A 38 2.54 22.45 -32.25
CA PRO A 38 1.67 22.88 -31.16
C PRO A 38 0.43 23.66 -31.63
N ARG A 39 -0.66 23.59 -30.86
CA ARG A 39 -1.83 24.42 -31.02
C ARG A 39 -2.11 25.30 -29.79
N SER A 40 -2.49 26.50 -30.10
CA SER A 40 -2.73 27.70 -29.36
C SER A 40 -3.68 27.62 -28.17
N THR A 41 -3.37 28.45 -27.19
CA THR A 41 -4.16 28.87 -26.03
C THR A 41 -5.43 29.61 -26.41
N ALA A 42 -6.58 29.21 -25.84
CA ALA A 42 -7.81 30.02 -25.82
C ALA A 42 -8.28 30.15 -24.36
N HIS A 43 -8.31 31.41 -23.89
CA HIS A 43 -8.88 31.79 -22.60
C HIS A 43 -10.39 31.49 -22.56
N ARG A 44 -10.82 30.67 -21.57
CA ARG A 44 -12.23 30.53 -21.21
C ARG A 44 -12.51 31.29 -19.91
N ARG A 45 -13.43 32.26 -20.00
CA ARG A 45 -14.01 33.01 -18.89
C ARG A 45 -14.78 32.05 -17.96
N ALA A 46 -14.58 32.20 -16.66
CA ALA A 46 -15.31 31.49 -15.61
C ALA A 46 -16.80 31.85 -15.63
N ALA A 47 -17.67 30.86 -15.76
CA ALA A 47 -19.11 30.98 -15.57
C ALA A 47 -19.45 30.67 -14.10
N LYS A 48 -20.21 31.56 -13.43
CA LYS A 48 -20.70 31.38 -12.06
C LYS A 48 -21.60 30.14 -11.96
N PRO A 49 -21.51 29.35 -10.91
CA PRO A 49 -22.35 28.17 -10.73
C PRO A 49 -23.80 28.56 -10.36
N ARG A 50 -24.76 28.12 -11.17
CA ARG A 50 -26.19 28.17 -10.84
C ARG A 50 -26.48 27.06 -9.80
N SER A 51 -26.85 27.44 -8.58
CA SER A 51 -27.31 26.51 -7.55
C SER A 51 -28.61 25.80 -7.96
N ARG A 52 -28.52 24.58 -8.47
CA ARG A 52 -29.66 23.66 -8.53
C ARG A 52 -29.80 22.98 -7.17
N LYS A 53 -30.81 23.40 -6.37
CA LYS A 53 -31.25 22.64 -5.19
C LYS A 53 -31.78 21.28 -5.65
N TRP A 54 -30.93 20.26 -5.58
CA TRP A 54 -31.39 18.87 -5.64
C TRP A 54 -32.05 18.53 -4.32
N LYS A 55 -33.35 18.22 -4.35
CA LYS A 55 -34.05 17.64 -3.22
C LYS A 55 -33.39 16.28 -2.92
N ARG A 56 -32.63 16.19 -1.82
CA ARG A 56 -32.12 14.93 -1.29
C ARG A 56 -33.30 13.97 -1.10
N LYS A 57 -33.45 12.95 -1.97
CA LYS A 57 -34.13 11.73 -1.56
C LYS A 57 -33.26 11.13 -0.45
N LYS A 58 -33.81 11.11 0.80
CA LYS A 58 -33.21 10.29 1.85
C LYS A 58 -33.00 8.90 1.28
N ALA A 59 -31.74 8.46 1.15
CA ALA A 59 -31.42 7.06 0.90
C ALA A 59 -32.17 6.28 2.00
N ARG A 60 -33.02 5.32 1.62
CA ARG A 60 -33.56 4.36 2.56
C ARG A 60 -32.34 3.67 3.17
N MET A 61 -32.15 3.79 4.48
CA MET A 61 -31.22 2.93 5.21
C MET A 61 -31.61 1.49 4.84
N THR A 62 -30.64 0.72 4.36
CA THR A 62 -30.85 -0.71 4.11
C THR A 62 -31.13 -1.33 5.47
N GLU A 63 -32.30 -1.91 5.64
CA GLU A 63 -32.68 -2.57 6.87
C GLU A 63 -32.06 -3.98 6.82
N TYR A 64 -31.09 -4.25 7.71
CA TYR A 64 -30.47 -5.56 7.84
C TYR A 64 -31.24 -6.39 8.86
N ASN A 65 -31.25 -7.70 8.65
CA ASN A 65 -31.81 -8.65 9.58
C ASN A 65 -30.78 -9.12 10.60
N GLU A 66 -31.25 -9.61 11.73
CA GLU A 66 -30.40 -10.28 12.72
C GLU A 66 -30.03 -11.70 12.28
N LEU A 67 -28.84 -12.16 12.69
CA LEU A 67 -28.38 -13.53 12.44
C LEU A 67 -29.12 -14.49 13.38
N THR A 68 -30.11 -15.24 12.86
CA THR A 68 -30.93 -16.16 13.67
C THR A 68 -30.17 -17.47 13.96
N PRO A 69 -30.58 -18.25 14.99
CA PRO A 69 -30.03 -19.56 15.30
C PRO A 69 -30.07 -20.54 14.11
N GLU A 70 -31.11 -20.47 13.27
CA GLU A 70 -31.27 -21.30 12.08
C GLU A 70 -30.22 -20.97 11.04
N LEU A 71 -30.00 -19.67 10.77
CA LEU A 71 -28.93 -19.21 9.84
C LEU A 71 -27.54 -19.58 10.35
N VAL A 72 -27.33 -19.55 11.66
CA VAL A 72 -26.09 -20.04 12.28
C VAL A 72 -25.88 -21.53 12.02
N LEU A 73 -26.91 -22.34 12.11
CA LEU A 73 -26.81 -23.78 11.80
C LEU A 73 -26.48 -24.01 10.33
N GLU A 74 -27.02 -23.22 9.41
CA GLU A 74 -26.69 -23.26 7.99
C GLU A 74 -25.24 -22.85 7.74
N LEU A 75 -24.75 -21.76 8.35
CA LEU A 75 -23.33 -21.35 8.28
C LEU A 75 -22.41 -22.47 8.78
N LYS A 76 -22.73 -23.09 9.93
CA LYS A 76 -21.98 -24.25 10.45
C LYS A 76 -22.02 -25.46 9.53
N ALA A 77 -23.13 -25.68 8.82
CA ALA A 77 -23.22 -26.76 7.84
C ALA A 77 -22.34 -26.51 6.60
N ILE A 78 -22.16 -25.23 6.20
CA ILE A 78 -21.32 -24.85 5.07
C ILE A 78 -19.84 -25.02 5.42
N VAL A 79 -19.33 -24.35 6.46
CA VAL A 79 -17.88 -24.29 6.75
C VAL A 79 -17.40 -25.35 7.75
N GLY A 80 -18.30 -26.13 8.32
CA GLY A 80 -18.03 -26.99 9.48
C GLY A 80 -18.09 -26.22 10.80
N LYS A 81 -18.50 -26.93 11.87
CA LYS A 81 -18.71 -26.32 13.20
C LYS A 81 -17.45 -25.63 13.79
N ASP A 82 -16.28 -26.16 13.46
CA ASP A 82 -14.99 -25.71 14.00
C ASP A 82 -14.44 -24.45 13.27
N ASN A 83 -15.13 -24.02 12.20
CA ASN A 83 -14.77 -22.85 11.38
C ASN A 83 -15.86 -21.77 11.40
N CYS A 84 -16.80 -21.84 12.37
CA CYS A 84 -17.85 -20.85 12.61
C CYS A 84 -17.87 -20.49 14.09
N TYR A 85 -17.37 -19.30 14.41
CA TYR A 85 -17.22 -18.77 15.76
C TYR A 85 -18.36 -17.83 16.10
N LEU A 86 -18.82 -17.83 17.34
CA LEU A 86 -19.99 -17.08 17.83
C LEU A 86 -19.73 -16.54 19.23
N ALA A 87 -20.31 -15.42 19.57
CA ALA A 87 -20.27 -14.82 20.91
C ALA A 87 -18.87 -14.83 21.53
N ASP A 88 -18.71 -15.46 22.70
CA ASP A 88 -17.45 -15.48 23.46
C ASP A 88 -16.31 -16.28 22.78
N ASP A 89 -16.63 -17.07 21.74
CA ASP A 89 -15.61 -17.77 20.94
C ASP A 89 -14.96 -16.87 19.86
N ILE A 90 -15.49 -15.66 19.64
CA ILE A 90 -14.94 -14.70 18.71
C ILE A 90 -13.78 -13.94 19.36
N ASN A 91 -12.58 -14.03 18.79
CA ASN A 91 -11.45 -13.20 19.20
C ASN A 91 -11.73 -11.73 18.93
N GLU A 92 -11.40 -10.84 19.88
CA GLU A 92 -11.56 -9.38 19.76
C GLU A 92 -10.86 -8.80 18.54
N ASP A 93 -9.79 -9.42 18.03
CA ASP A 93 -9.10 -9.01 16.79
C ASP A 93 -10.02 -8.97 15.56
N PHE A 94 -11.14 -9.71 15.57
CA PHE A 94 -12.14 -9.64 14.50
C PHE A 94 -13.04 -8.40 14.56
N ALA A 95 -12.96 -7.62 15.63
CA ALA A 95 -13.77 -6.42 15.83
C ALA A 95 -13.16 -5.15 15.20
N HIS A 96 -11.89 -5.17 14.80
CA HIS A 96 -11.15 -4.04 14.23
C HIS A 96 -10.03 -4.54 13.30
N ASP A 97 -9.36 -3.64 12.59
CA ASP A 97 -8.06 -3.85 11.95
C ASP A 97 -6.93 -3.32 12.83
N GLU A 98 -5.74 -3.01 12.27
CA GLU A 98 -4.61 -2.49 13.07
C GLU A 98 -4.84 -1.08 13.66
N MET A 99 -5.94 -0.41 13.27
CA MET A 99 -6.29 0.94 13.76
C MET A 99 -7.61 0.95 14.54
N PRO A 100 -7.63 0.44 15.78
CA PRO A 100 -8.84 0.40 16.62
C PRO A 100 -9.37 1.79 16.98
N ILE A 101 -8.61 2.86 16.71
CA ILE A 101 -9.05 4.25 16.89
C ILE A 101 -10.28 4.59 16.04
N TYR A 102 -10.45 3.93 14.87
CA TYR A 102 -11.59 4.12 13.98
C TYR A 102 -12.83 3.31 14.37
N GLY A 103 -12.79 2.64 15.48
CA GLY A 103 -13.90 1.92 16.10
C GLY A 103 -13.67 0.43 16.23
N THR A 104 -14.27 -0.13 17.28
CA THR A 104 -14.28 -1.56 17.58
C THR A 104 -15.71 -2.05 17.56
N HIS A 105 -16.01 -2.99 16.67
CA HIS A 105 -17.35 -3.51 16.43
C HIS A 105 -17.32 -5.03 16.37
N MET A 106 -17.90 -5.71 17.35
CA MET A 106 -17.99 -7.17 17.35
C MET A 106 -18.96 -7.66 16.25
N PRO A 107 -18.58 -8.64 15.44
CA PRO A 107 -19.51 -9.32 14.54
C PRO A 107 -20.43 -10.30 15.28
N ASP A 108 -21.55 -10.65 14.67
CA ASP A 108 -22.45 -11.69 15.20
C ASP A 108 -21.87 -13.10 15.01
N ALA A 109 -21.10 -13.31 13.93
CA ALA A 109 -20.39 -14.54 13.65
C ALA A 109 -19.10 -14.28 12.85
N VAL A 110 -18.11 -15.18 13.01
CA VAL A 110 -16.94 -15.28 12.14
C VAL A 110 -16.98 -16.63 11.44
N VAL A 111 -16.88 -16.64 10.11
CA VAL A 111 -16.82 -17.85 9.29
C VAL A 111 -15.51 -17.90 8.51
N MET A 112 -14.90 -19.08 8.46
CA MET A 112 -13.62 -19.29 7.76
C MET A 112 -13.80 -20.34 6.65
N PRO A 113 -14.20 -19.95 5.42
CA PRO A 113 -14.34 -20.86 4.29
C PRO A 113 -13.00 -21.41 3.81
N ALA A 114 -13.02 -22.61 3.21
CA ALA A 114 -11.86 -23.29 2.65
C ALA A 114 -11.70 -23.13 1.13
N ASP A 115 -12.79 -22.79 0.42
CA ASP A 115 -12.85 -22.76 -1.04
C ASP A 115 -13.92 -21.79 -1.57
N THR A 116 -14.00 -21.70 -2.89
CA THR A 116 -14.95 -20.82 -3.60
C THR A 116 -16.39 -21.24 -3.38
N GLU A 117 -16.66 -22.52 -3.28
CA GLU A 117 -17.98 -23.10 -3.12
C GLU A 117 -18.57 -22.73 -1.75
N GLU A 118 -17.79 -22.83 -0.68
CA GLU A 118 -18.18 -22.40 0.67
C GLU A 118 -18.45 -20.88 0.71
N VAL A 119 -17.57 -20.07 0.07
CA VAL A 119 -17.80 -18.60 -0.04
C VAL A 119 -19.08 -18.29 -0.79
N SER A 120 -19.34 -18.98 -1.91
CA SER A 120 -20.58 -18.83 -2.70
C SER A 120 -21.81 -19.12 -1.87
N ALA A 121 -21.81 -20.24 -1.13
CA ALA A 121 -22.93 -20.63 -0.27
C ALA A 121 -23.19 -19.62 0.87
N ILE A 122 -22.12 -19.13 1.53
CA ILE A 122 -22.20 -18.10 2.56
C ILE A 122 -22.81 -16.81 2.00
N MET A 123 -22.28 -16.32 0.86
CA MET A 123 -22.74 -15.07 0.27
C MET A 123 -24.19 -15.16 -0.17
N LYS A 124 -24.63 -16.29 -0.77
CA LYS A 124 -26.01 -16.54 -1.14
C LYS A 124 -26.93 -16.50 0.09
N LEU A 125 -26.57 -17.24 1.14
CA LEU A 125 -27.32 -17.27 2.41
C LEU A 125 -27.47 -15.86 3.01
N CYS A 126 -26.36 -15.11 3.12
CA CYS A 126 -26.37 -13.77 3.69
C CYS A 126 -27.17 -12.78 2.81
N ASN A 127 -27.07 -12.88 1.47
CA ASN A 127 -27.78 -12.00 0.55
C ASN A 127 -29.32 -12.23 0.58
N GLU A 128 -29.76 -13.47 0.58
CA GLU A 128 -31.19 -13.84 0.66
C GLU A 128 -31.81 -13.38 1.98
N ASN A 129 -31.03 -13.39 3.06
CA ASN A 129 -31.47 -13.00 4.40
C ASN A 129 -31.08 -11.58 4.80
N ARG A 130 -30.46 -10.78 3.90
CA ARG A 130 -29.98 -9.40 4.17
C ARG A 130 -29.11 -9.29 5.42
N ILE A 131 -28.17 -10.22 5.60
CA ILE A 131 -27.18 -10.19 6.67
C ILE A 131 -25.95 -9.45 6.16
N PRO A 132 -25.41 -8.44 6.86
CA PRO A 132 -24.18 -7.77 6.49
C PRO A 132 -23.00 -8.75 6.51
N VAL A 133 -22.11 -8.65 5.51
CA VAL A 133 -20.88 -9.44 5.44
C VAL A 133 -19.68 -8.51 5.34
N THR A 134 -18.74 -8.67 6.27
CA THR A 134 -17.43 -7.99 6.21
C THR A 134 -16.38 -9.00 5.80
N VAL A 135 -15.70 -8.76 4.67
CA VAL A 135 -14.59 -9.60 4.23
C VAL A 135 -13.32 -9.23 4.98
N ARG A 136 -12.60 -10.25 5.48
CA ARG A 136 -11.34 -10.08 6.19
C ARG A 136 -10.29 -11.05 5.65
N GLY A 137 -9.12 -10.55 5.33
CA GLY A 137 -7.89 -11.32 5.16
C GLY A 137 -7.14 -11.43 6.48
N ALA A 138 -5.86 -11.07 6.51
CA ALA A 138 -5.04 -11.06 7.71
C ALA A 138 -5.47 -9.99 8.75
N GLY A 139 -6.22 -8.97 8.33
CA GLY A 139 -6.70 -7.91 9.22
C GLY A 139 -5.70 -6.77 9.45
N THR A 140 -4.62 -6.74 8.71
CA THR A 140 -3.51 -5.78 8.80
C THR A 140 -3.78 -4.42 8.15
N GLY A 141 -5.03 -4.10 7.81
CA GLY A 141 -5.43 -2.81 7.26
C GLY A 141 -5.40 -1.68 8.29
N LEU A 142 -5.32 -0.43 7.79
CA LEU A 142 -5.12 0.76 8.62
C LEU A 142 -6.28 1.77 8.50
N VAL A 143 -7.43 1.39 7.93
CA VAL A 143 -8.52 2.34 7.62
C VAL A 143 -9.92 1.83 8.01
N GLY A 144 -10.00 0.80 8.85
CA GLY A 144 -11.27 0.15 9.21
C GLY A 144 -11.89 -0.65 8.06
N GLY A 145 -11.09 -1.07 7.08
CA GLY A 145 -11.55 -1.81 5.89
C GLY A 145 -12.14 -3.18 6.22
N SER A 146 -11.61 -3.88 7.20
CA SER A 146 -12.09 -5.19 7.69
C SER A 146 -12.91 -5.13 8.98
N THR A 147 -13.21 -3.92 9.49
CA THR A 147 -14.02 -3.72 10.70
C THR A 147 -15.50 -3.90 10.39
N PRO A 148 -16.25 -4.75 11.10
CA PRO A 148 -17.67 -5.01 10.85
C PRO A 148 -18.58 -3.93 11.44
N VAL A 149 -18.50 -2.71 10.92
CA VAL A 149 -19.17 -1.50 11.45
C VAL A 149 -20.69 -1.61 11.57
N LEU A 150 -21.31 -2.59 10.92
CA LEU A 150 -22.76 -2.86 10.98
C LEU A 150 -23.08 -4.27 11.52
N GLY A 151 -22.13 -4.90 12.24
CA GLY A 151 -22.31 -6.26 12.75
C GLY A 151 -22.33 -7.31 11.63
N GLY A 152 -23.17 -8.32 11.80
CA GLY A 152 -23.35 -9.41 10.85
C GLY A 152 -22.19 -10.42 10.84
N VAL A 153 -21.85 -10.93 9.68
CA VAL A 153 -20.87 -12.01 9.50
C VAL A 153 -19.53 -11.46 9.03
N VAL A 154 -18.43 -11.78 9.75
CA VAL A 154 -17.08 -11.64 9.22
C VAL A 154 -16.72 -12.91 8.44
N LEU A 155 -16.44 -12.75 7.14
CA LEU A 155 -15.98 -13.81 6.26
C LEU A 155 -14.43 -13.70 6.16
N CYS A 156 -13.73 -14.58 6.89
CA CYS A 156 -12.28 -14.58 6.96
C CYS A 156 -11.67 -15.58 5.99
N THR A 157 -10.87 -15.08 5.03
CA THR A 157 -10.29 -15.91 3.95
C THR A 157 -8.98 -16.60 4.33
N MET A 158 -8.49 -16.47 5.56
CA MET A 158 -7.16 -16.97 5.97
C MET A 158 -7.01 -18.49 5.93
N ARG A 159 -8.09 -19.27 5.86
CA ARG A 159 -8.06 -20.72 5.63
C ARG A 159 -7.81 -21.08 4.16
N MET A 160 -7.95 -20.12 3.25
CA MET A 160 -7.69 -20.26 1.80
C MET A 160 -6.24 -19.82 1.52
N ASP A 161 -5.26 -20.61 1.95
CA ASP A 161 -3.85 -20.22 2.04
C ASP A 161 -2.90 -21.03 1.12
N LYS A 162 -3.43 -21.67 0.08
CA LYS A 162 -2.64 -22.54 -0.79
C LYS A 162 -1.98 -21.78 -1.94
N ILE A 163 -0.68 -22.00 -2.15
CA ILE A 163 -0.01 -21.78 -3.43
C ILE A 163 -0.35 -22.97 -4.30
N ILE A 164 -1.19 -22.74 -5.34
CA ILE A 164 -1.85 -23.83 -6.08
C ILE A 164 -0.92 -24.40 -7.16
N ALA A 165 -0.33 -23.53 -8.00
CA ALA A 165 0.52 -23.95 -9.10
C ALA A 165 1.35 -22.81 -9.67
N TYR A 166 2.57 -23.10 -10.11
CA TYR A 166 3.40 -22.22 -10.91
C TYR A 166 3.27 -22.54 -12.41
N ASP A 167 3.14 -21.52 -13.24
CA ASP A 167 3.35 -21.61 -14.68
C ASP A 167 4.70 -20.95 -15.02
N MET A 168 5.74 -21.79 -15.04
CA MET A 168 7.11 -21.36 -15.27
C MET A 168 7.32 -20.73 -16.64
N SER A 169 6.58 -21.18 -17.65
CA SER A 169 6.69 -20.70 -19.03
C SER A 169 6.06 -19.33 -19.23
N ASN A 170 5.01 -19.02 -18.47
CA ASN A 170 4.28 -17.76 -18.55
C ASN A 170 4.55 -16.84 -17.36
N LEU A 171 5.52 -17.17 -16.49
CA LEU A 171 5.97 -16.37 -15.37
C LEU A 171 4.80 -15.93 -14.46
N ASN A 172 4.02 -16.89 -14.01
CA ASN A 172 2.92 -16.60 -13.09
C ASN A 172 2.70 -17.73 -12.09
N VAL A 173 1.99 -17.40 -11.01
CA VAL A 173 1.59 -18.33 -9.96
C VAL A 173 0.11 -18.18 -9.66
N ARG A 174 -0.57 -19.30 -9.45
CA ARG A 174 -1.97 -19.34 -9.01
C ARG A 174 -2.02 -19.62 -7.51
N VAL A 175 -2.74 -18.76 -6.77
CA VAL A 175 -2.78 -18.77 -5.31
C VAL A 175 -4.18 -18.52 -4.78
N GLN A 176 -4.45 -18.94 -3.56
CA GLN A 176 -5.63 -18.56 -2.80
C GLN A 176 -5.42 -17.22 -2.08
N PRO A 177 -6.48 -16.46 -1.72
CA PRO A 177 -6.41 -15.09 -1.21
C PRO A 177 -5.79 -14.97 0.19
N GLY A 178 -5.81 -16.01 1.00
CA GLY A 178 -5.25 -16.05 2.35
C GLY A 178 -3.74 -16.31 2.39
N VAL A 179 -3.08 -16.63 1.26
CA VAL A 179 -1.62 -16.72 1.20
C VAL A 179 -1.02 -15.40 1.63
N ARG A 180 -0.06 -15.43 2.57
CA ARG A 180 0.62 -14.22 3.04
C ARG A 180 1.67 -13.75 2.03
N LEU A 181 1.88 -12.45 1.97
CA LEU A 181 2.88 -11.84 1.09
C LEU A 181 4.27 -12.45 1.29
N CYS A 182 4.72 -12.58 2.56
CA CYS A 182 6.03 -13.16 2.88
C CYS A 182 6.18 -14.60 2.40
N ASP A 183 5.11 -15.41 2.49
CA ASP A 183 5.13 -16.82 2.09
C ASP A 183 5.26 -16.95 0.56
N LEU A 184 4.47 -16.17 -0.20
CA LEU A 184 4.62 -16.14 -1.66
C LEU A 184 6.00 -15.61 -2.08
N ALA A 185 6.48 -14.53 -1.45
CA ALA A 185 7.78 -13.95 -1.79
C ALA A 185 8.93 -14.94 -1.57
N ALA A 186 8.91 -15.65 -0.44
CA ALA A 186 9.93 -16.67 -0.13
C ALA A 186 9.85 -17.88 -1.07
N ASP A 187 8.64 -18.38 -1.34
CA ASP A 187 8.42 -19.53 -2.21
C ASP A 187 8.81 -19.22 -3.67
N ALA A 188 8.46 -18.03 -4.17
CA ALA A 188 8.83 -17.57 -5.53
C ALA A 188 10.35 -17.51 -5.72
N ILE A 189 11.11 -17.03 -4.73
CA ILE A 189 12.58 -17.02 -4.75
C ILE A 189 13.12 -18.44 -4.90
N GLY A 190 12.55 -19.41 -4.20
CA GLY A 190 12.90 -20.83 -4.32
C GLY A 190 12.73 -21.39 -5.74
N HIS A 191 11.85 -20.80 -6.54
CA HIS A 191 11.60 -21.12 -7.96
C HIS A 191 12.40 -20.24 -8.94
N GLY A 192 13.26 -19.34 -8.45
CA GLY A 192 14.05 -18.41 -9.29
C GLY A 192 13.30 -17.15 -9.73
N PHE A 193 12.16 -16.86 -9.10
CA PHE A 193 11.34 -15.69 -9.39
C PHE A 193 11.30 -14.70 -8.24
N MET A 194 10.87 -13.48 -8.55
CA MET A 194 10.47 -12.46 -7.60
C MET A 194 8.99 -12.15 -7.78
N TYR A 195 8.26 -12.02 -6.67
CA TYR A 195 6.99 -11.31 -6.61
C TYR A 195 7.27 -9.87 -6.21
N PRO A 196 7.17 -8.89 -7.14
CA PRO A 196 7.70 -7.54 -6.91
C PRO A 196 6.95 -6.67 -5.92
N PRO A 197 5.59 -6.68 -5.82
CA PRO A 197 4.88 -5.84 -4.85
C PRO A 197 5.40 -6.09 -3.43
N ASP A 198 5.73 -5.00 -2.72
CA ASP A 198 6.43 -5.06 -1.44
C ASP A 198 5.84 -4.10 -0.39
N PRO A 199 4.53 -4.19 -0.09
CA PRO A 199 3.94 -3.46 1.03
C PRO A 199 4.74 -3.61 2.32
N GLY A 200 4.69 -2.60 3.19
CA GLY A 200 5.41 -2.60 4.46
C GLY A 200 5.05 -3.81 5.33
N GLU A 201 3.77 -4.13 5.44
CA GLU A 201 3.26 -5.27 6.21
C GLU A 201 3.39 -6.60 5.43
N LYS A 202 4.32 -7.44 5.86
CA LYS A 202 4.68 -8.68 5.17
C LYS A 202 3.75 -9.86 5.46
N THR A 203 2.98 -9.79 6.55
CA THR A 203 2.01 -10.84 6.93
C THR A 203 0.63 -10.61 6.33
N GLY A 204 0.43 -9.49 5.62
CA GLY A 204 -0.77 -9.20 4.87
C GLY A 204 -1.11 -10.30 3.86
N SER A 205 -2.41 -10.62 3.72
CA SER A 205 -2.88 -11.61 2.77
C SER A 205 -2.91 -11.06 1.34
N LEU A 206 -2.63 -11.88 0.33
CA LEU A 206 -2.67 -11.48 -1.08
C LEU A 206 -4.05 -10.97 -1.52
N GLY A 207 -5.14 -11.58 -1.04
CA GLY A 207 -6.49 -11.08 -1.27
C GLY A 207 -6.72 -9.69 -0.68
N GLY A 208 -6.13 -9.40 0.49
CA GLY A 208 -6.11 -8.07 1.10
C GLY A 208 -5.33 -7.08 0.26
N ASN A 209 -4.09 -7.41 -0.14
CA ASN A 209 -3.24 -6.56 -0.97
C ASN A 209 -3.89 -6.21 -2.31
N VAL A 210 -4.58 -7.16 -2.95
CA VAL A 210 -5.35 -6.90 -4.17
C VAL A 210 -6.55 -6.02 -3.88
N SER A 211 -7.25 -6.24 -2.77
CA SER A 211 -8.45 -5.47 -2.40
C SER A 211 -8.14 -4.00 -2.11
N THR A 212 -6.96 -3.68 -1.57
CA THR A 212 -6.50 -2.30 -1.34
C THR A 212 -5.66 -1.75 -2.50
N ASN A 213 -5.22 -2.60 -3.44
CA ASN A 213 -4.19 -2.26 -4.42
C ASN A 213 -2.89 -1.82 -3.74
N ALA A 214 -2.43 -2.58 -2.75
CA ALA A 214 -1.29 -2.22 -1.92
C ALA A 214 -0.04 -1.88 -2.74
N GLY A 215 0.64 -0.82 -2.34
CA GLY A 215 1.85 -0.31 -2.98
C GLY A 215 3.13 -0.85 -2.35
N GLY A 216 3.90 0.03 -1.72
CA GLY A 216 5.10 -0.28 -0.96
C GLY A 216 6.40 0.16 -1.58
N MET A 217 7.50 -0.20 -0.95
CA MET A 217 8.83 0.35 -1.16
C MET A 217 9.37 0.21 -2.60
N ARG A 218 8.91 -0.82 -3.35
CA ARG A 218 9.37 -1.09 -4.72
C ARG A 218 8.48 -0.49 -5.80
N ALA A 219 7.42 0.24 -5.42
CA ALA A 219 6.44 0.75 -6.39
C ALA A 219 7.05 1.71 -7.41
N VAL A 220 8.07 2.49 -7.03
CA VAL A 220 8.77 3.42 -7.93
C VAL A 220 9.36 2.76 -9.17
N LYS A 221 9.79 1.50 -9.09
CA LYS A 221 10.32 0.71 -10.21
C LYS A 221 9.34 -0.30 -10.76
N TYR A 222 8.67 -1.01 -9.87
CA TYR A 222 7.93 -2.22 -10.23
C TYR A 222 6.42 -1.99 -10.29
N GLY A 223 5.91 -0.83 -9.83
CA GLY A 223 4.47 -0.61 -9.76
C GLY A 223 3.85 -1.22 -8.50
N THR A 224 2.51 -1.28 -8.48
CA THR A 224 1.72 -1.72 -7.33
C THR A 224 1.15 -3.12 -7.56
N THR A 225 0.40 -3.63 -6.60
CA THR A 225 -0.25 -4.96 -6.70
C THR A 225 -1.08 -5.12 -7.97
N ARG A 226 -1.74 -4.06 -8.44
CA ARG A 226 -2.54 -4.03 -9.69
C ARG A 226 -1.78 -4.52 -10.91
N ASP A 227 -0.51 -4.18 -11.02
CA ASP A 227 0.34 -4.46 -12.18
C ASP A 227 0.72 -5.95 -12.27
N TYR A 228 0.40 -6.71 -11.22
CA TYR A 228 0.74 -8.13 -11.07
C TYR A 228 -0.47 -9.07 -11.04
N VAL A 229 -1.69 -8.56 -11.02
CA VAL A 229 -2.90 -9.40 -11.08
C VAL A 229 -3.26 -9.66 -12.54
N LEU A 230 -3.11 -10.90 -12.99
CA LEU A 230 -3.47 -11.33 -14.35
C LEU A 230 -4.91 -11.84 -14.44
N ALA A 231 -5.36 -12.55 -13.42
CA ALA A 231 -6.72 -13.10 -13.34
C ALA A 231 -7.14 -13.30 -11.89
N MET A 232 -8.44 -13.37 -11.65
CA MET A 232 -9.02 -13.72 -10.36
C MET A 232 -10.34 -14.48 -10.50
N THR A 233 -10.65 -15.30 -9.50
CA THR A 233 -11.98 -15.84 -9.25
C THR A 233 -12.60 -15.05 -8.12
N VAL A 234 -13.83 -14.59 -8.33
CA VAL A 234 -14.57 -13.71 -7.40
C VAL A 234 -15.96 -14.26 -7.17
N VAL A 235 -16.42 -14.26 -5.94
CA VAL A 235 -17.81 -14.51 -5.59
C VAL A 235 -18.52 -13.16 -5.40
N LEU A 236 -19.60 -12.96 -6.17
CA LEU A 236 -20.45 -11.77 -6.07
C LEU A 236 -21.32 -11.82 -4.81
N PRO A 237 -21.89 -10.70 -4.36
CA PRO A 237 -22.84 -10.68 -3.26
C PRO A 237 -24.05 -11.61 -3.44
N SER A 238 -24.44 -11.90 -4.70
CA SER A 238 -25.50 -12.88 -5.02
C SER A 238 -25.10 -14.35 -4.76
N GLY A 239 -23.82 -14.63 -4.50
CA GLY A 239 -23.25 -15.98 -4.46
C GLY A 239 -22.80 -16.50 -5.82
N GLU A 240 -23.00 -15.75 -6.91
CA GLU A 240 -22.54 -16.14 -8.25
C GLU A 240 -21.02 -16.06 -8.34
N VAL A 241 -20.40 -17.09 -8.96
CA VAL A 241 -18.94 -17.15 -9.17
C VAL A 241 -18.60 -16.57 -10.53
N MET A 242 -17.63 -15.66 -10.55
CA MET A 242 -17.17 -15.01 -11.77
C MET A 242 -15.64 -15.14 -11.92
N HIS A 243 -15.19 -15.47 -13.15
CA HIS A 243 -13.78 -15.54 -13.49
C HIS A 243 -13.40 -14.32 -14.33
N LEU A 244 -12.46 -13.52 -13.84
CA LEU A 244 -12.02 -12.26 -14.43
C LEU A 244 -10.56 -12.35 -14.89
N GLY A 245 -10.27 -11.74 -16.05
CA GLY A 245 -8.92 -11.77 -16.61
C GLY A 245 -8.54 -13.13 -17.21
N ARG A 246 -7.29 -13.20 -17.65
CA ARG A 246 -6.62 -14.40 -18.17
C ARG A 246 -5.11 -14.21 -17.95
N PRO A 247 -4.29 -15.28 -17.87
CA PRO A 247 -2.83 -15.17 -17.73
C PRO A 247 -2.16 -14.78 -19.05
N VAL A 248 -2.54 -13.61 -19.58
CA VAL A 248 -2.02 -13.03 -20.82
C VAL A 248 -1.66 -11.56 -20.60
N THR A 249 -0.68 -11.06 -21.35
CA THR A 249 -0.18 -9.69 -21.19
C THR A 249 -1.14 -8.62 -21.73
N LYS A 250 -1.94 -8.92 -22.75
CA LYS A 250 -2.82 -7.95 -23.42
C LYS A 250 -4.28 -8.39 -23.38
N ALA A 251 -5.17 -7.48 -22.99
CA ALA A 251 -6.61 -7.67 -23.05
C ALA A 251 -7.31 -6.37 -23.41
N SER A 252 -8.13 -6.38 -24.48
CA SER A 252 -8.95 -5.25 -24.92
C SER A 252 -10.42 -5.64 -25.15
N SER A 253 -10.85 -6.72 -24.49
CA SER A 253 -12.18 -7.31 -24.68
C SER A 253 -13.19 -6.72 -23.69
N GLY A 254 -13.64 -5.50 -23.95
CA GLY A 254 -14.65 -4.81 -23.12
C GLY A 254 -14.07 -4.05 -21.92
N TYR A 255 -14.95 -3.64 -21.02
CA TYR A 255 -14.54 -3.00 -19.77
C TYR A 255 -13.82 -3.98 -18.85
N SER A 256 -12.70 -3.56 -18.25
CA SER A 256 -11.93 -4.41 -17.37
C SER A 256 -12.56 -4.49 -15.97
N LEU A 257 -13.43 -5.45 -15.76
CA LEU A 257 -13.97 -5.74 -14.44
C LEU A 257 -12.88 -6.21 -13.46
N LEU A 258 -11.82 -6.85 -13.97
CA LEU A 258 -10.65 -7.21 -13.17
C LEU A 258 -10.07 -5.98 -12.44
N HIS A 259 -9.79 -4.90 -13.19
CA HIS A 259 -9.20 -3.68 -12.62
C HIS A 259 -10.20 -2.89 -11.77
N LEU A 260 -11.51 -3.12 -11.92
CA LEU A 260 -12.53 -2.53 -11.07
C LEU A 260 -12.58 -3.19 -9.68
N LEU A 261 -12.30 -4.50 -9.61
CA LEU A 261 -12.25 -5.24 -8.34
C LEU A 261 -10.97 -4.96 -7.55
N ILE A 262 -9.85 -4.68 -8.24
CA ILE A 262 -8.57 -4.30 -7.59
C ILE A 262 -8.72 -2.91 -6.96
N GLY A 263 -8.47 -2.80 -5.68
CA GLY A 263 -8.66 -1.56 -4.92
C GLY A 263 -10.13 -1.27 -4.56
N SER A 264 -11.03 -2.27 -4.69
CA SER A 264 -12.43 -2.12 -4.28
C SER A 264 -12.68 -2.38 -2.79
N GLU A 265 -11.67 -2.72 -2.04
CA GLU A 265 -11.69 -2.98 -0.59
C GLU A 265 -12.78 -3.97 -0.17
N GLY A 266 -12.98 -5.03 -0.98
CA GLY A 266 -13.97 -6.06 -0.72
C GLY A 266 -15.43 -5.60 -0.81
N THR A 267 -15.71 -4.43 -1.41
CA THR A 267 -17.09 -3.91 -1.52
C THR A 267 -17.84 -4.42 -2.76
N LEU A 268 -17.15 -4.97 -3.76
CA LEU A 268 -17.75 -5.42 -5.02
C LEU A 268 -17.80 -6.94 -5.18
N GLY A 269 -16.99 -7.68 -4.45
CA GLY A 269 -16.93 -9.14 -4.49
C GLY A 269 -15.90 -9.70 -3.53
N VAL A 270 -15.97 -11.00 -3.26
CA VAL A 270 -15.04 -11.75 -2.43
C VAL A 270 -14.07 -12.50 -3.33
N ILE A 271 -12.79 -12.18 -3.26
CA ILE A 271 -11.73 -12.85 -4.02
C ILE A 271 -11.48 -14.23 -3.43
N THR A 272 -11.47 -15.27 -4.26
CA THR A 272 -11.27 -16.66 -3.83
C THR A 272 -10.07 -17.33 -4.50
N GLU A 273 -9.60 -16.84 -5.65
CA GLU A 273 -8.37 -17.29 -6.31
C GLU A 273 -7.74 -16.14 -7.08
N LEU A 274 -6.43 -16.12 -7.17
CA LEU A 274 -5.63 -15.13 -7.88
C LEU A 274 -4.62 -15.80 -8.79
N THR A 275 -4.39 -15.24 -9.98
CA THR A 275 -3.22 -15.53 -10.81
C THR A 275 -2.31 -14.31 -10.81
N MET A 276 -1.14 -14.44 -10.18
CA MET A 276 -0.19 -13.36 -9.97
C MET A 276 0.98 -13.49 -10.95
N LYS A 277 1.34 -12.38 -11.60
CA LYS A 277 2.52 -12.27 -12.45
C LYS A 277 3.79 -12.30 -11.60
N LEU A 278 4.81 -12.96 -12.10
CA LEU A 278 6.15 -13.01 -11.51
C LEU A 278 7.17 -12.38 -12.47
N LEU A 279 8.33 -12.00 -11.93
CA LEU A 279 9.50 -11.58 -12.70
C LEU A 279 10.68 -12.50 -12.37
N PRO A 280 11.66 -12.65 -13.28
CA PRO A 280 12.95 -13.23 -12.91
C PRO A 280 13.55 -12.44 -11.74
N ASN A 281 14.13 -13.16 -10.78
CA ASN A 281 14.76 -12.51 -9.63
C ASN A 281 16.04 -11.80 -10.06
N PRO A 282 16.20 -10.48 -9.76
CA PRO A 282 17.47 -9.80 -9.96
C PRO A 282 18.61 -10.52 -9.22
N GLN A 283 19.79 -10.58 -9.83
CA GLN A 283 20.90 -11.34 -9.26
C GLN A 283 21.67 -10.52 -8.22
N GLU A 284 21.69 -9.20 -8.40
CA GLU A 284 22.46 -8.26 -7.58
C GLU A 284 21.60 -7.08 -7.15
N ASP A 285 21.90 -6.54 -5.97
CA ASP A 285 21.34 -5.28 -5.50
C ASP A 285 22.33 -4.56 -4.57
N MET A 286 22.24 -3.22 -4.55
CA MET A 286 23.08 -2.38 -3.70
C MET A 286 22.26 -1.24 -3.10
N SER A 287 22.41 -1.03 -1.79
CA SER A 287 21.70 0.03 -1.06
C SER A 287 22.64 1.14 -0.61
N PHE A 288 22.13 2.37 -0.59
CA PHE A 288 22.86 3.59 -0.27
C PHE A 288 22.05 4.44 0.69
N ILE A 289 22.70 5.01 1.71
CA ILE A 289 22.14 6.05 2.57
C ILE A 289 22.75 7.38 2.18
N LEU A 290 21.91 8.35 1.85
CA LEU A 290 22.28 9.72 1.53
C LEU A 290 21.82 10.63 2.68
N PRO A 291 22.72 11.05 3.58
CA PRO A 291 22.38 11.92 4.71
C PRO A 291 22.39 13.41 4.29
N PHE A 292 21.38 14.16 4.72
CA PHE A 292 21.19 15.59 4.44
C PHE A 292 21.00 16.39 5.72
N GLU A 293 21.21 17.71 5.63
CA GLU A 293 20.95 18.65 6.71
C GLU A 293 19.45 18.78 7.01
N ASN A 294 18.61 18.73 5.97
CA ASN A 294 17.17 18.97 6.07
C ASN A 294 16.37 18.21 5.00
N ILE A 295 15.05 18.28 5.12
CA ILE A 295 14.08 17.60 4.24
C ILE A 295 14.18 18.14 2.80
N GLU A 296 14.34 19.44 2.60
CA GLU A 296 14.38 20.10 1.30
C GLU A 296 15.54 19.54 0.46
N GLY A 297 16.73 19.46 1.04
CA GLY A 297 17.91 18.89 0.41
C GLY A 297 17.68 17.42 0.02
N ALA A 298 17.18 16.62 0.95
CA ALA A 298 16.87 15.21 0.74
C ALA A 298 15.90 15.01 -0.44
N ILE A 299 14.75 15.66 -0.41
CA ILE A 299 13.69 15.48 -1.42
C ILE A 299 14.10 16.07 -2.78
N SER A 300 14.88 17.16 -2.82
CA SER A 300 15.36 17.74 -4.09
C SER A 300 16.23 16.78 -4.92
N THR A 301 16.78 15.76 -4.30
CA THR A 301 17.60 14.73 -4.94
C THR A 301 16.75 13.75 -5.75
N VAL A 302 15.51 13.47 -5.31
CA VAL A 302 14.65 12.42 -5.89
C VAL A 302 14.33 12.64 -7.38
N PRO A 303 13.86 13.83 -7.83
CA PRO A 303 13.63 14.08 -9.26
C PRO A 303 14.90 13.92 -10.10
N LYS A 304 16.08 14.31 -9.58
CA LYS A 304 17.35 14.19 -10.29
C LYS A 304 17.73 12.72 -10.51
N ILE A 305 17.55 11.86 -9.48
CA ILE A 305 17.76 10.40 -9.58
C ILE A 305 16.87 9.81 -10.68
N LYS A 306 15.59 10.19 -10.72
CA LYS A 306 14.63 9.71 -11.73
C LYS A 306 14.99 10.20 -13.13
N LEU A 307 15.34 11.49 -13.29
CA LEU A 307 15.72 12.09 -14.57
C LEU A 307 17.02 11.52 -15.13
N ALA A 308 17.96 11.12 -14.28
CA ALA A 308 19.18 10.44 -14.69
C ALA A 308 18.96 9.00 -15.19
N GLY A 309 17.73 8.48 -15.12
CA GLY A 309 17.39 7.15 -15.60
C GLY A 309 17.99 6.01 -14.75
N LEU A 310 18.33 6.29 -13.49
CA LEU A 310 18.93 5.29 -12.58
C LEU A 310 17.99 4.11 -12.27
N ASN A 311 16.69 4.26 -12.50
CA ASN A 311 15.67 3.22 -12.30
C ASN A 311 15.86 2.43 -10.98
N PRO A 312 15.90 3.11 -9.82
CA PRO A 312 16.13 2.47 -8.53
C PRO A 312 14.96 1.58 -8.13
N GLN A 313 15.26 0.48 -7.45
CA GLN A 313 14.26 -0.42 -6.87
C GLN A 313 13.40 0.30 -5.83
N SER A 314 14.03 1.17 -5.02
CA SER A 314 13.37 1.96 -3.98
C SER A 314 14.07 3.31 -3.77
N ILE A 315 13.30 4.33 -3.37
CA ILE A 315 13.78 5.62 -2.86
C ILE A 315 12.93 5.97 -1.64
N GLU A 316 13.49 5.77 -0.45
CA GLU A 316 12.81 5.99 0.81
C GLU A 316 13.25 7.28 1.47
N PHE A 317 12.32 8.06 1.93
CA PHE A 317 12.54 9.25 2.75
C PHE A 317 12.38 8.92 4.24
N MET A 318 13.30 9.42 5.06
CA MET A 318 13.30 9.19 6.51
C MET A 318 13.71 10.48 7.23
N GLU A 319 12.90 10.93 8.17
CA GLU A 319 13.30 12.00 9.09
C GLU A 319 14.20 11.48 10.19
N ARG A 320 15.07 12.36 10.71
CA ARG A 320 15.99 12.03 11.80
C ARG A 320 15.27 11.53 13.05
N ASP A 321 14.19 12.18 13.45
CA ASP A 321 13.43 11.84 14.65
C ASP A 321 12.93 10.41 14.66
N ILE A 322 12.42 9.94 13.50
CA ILE A 322 11.91 8.57 13.39
C ILE A 322 13.03 7.53 13.31
N VAL A 323 14.15 7.89 12.68
CA VAL A 323 15.36 7.04 12.67
C VAL A 323 15.90 6.85 14.09
N ASP A 324 15.96 7.90 14.88
CA ASP A 324 16.39 7.83 16.28
C ASP A 324 15.44 6.96 17.12
N SER A 325 14.12 7.12 16.95
CA SER A 325 13.10 6.32 17.63
C SER A 325 13.23 4.83 17.30
N ALA A 326 13.31 4.50 16.01
CA ALA A 326 13.46 3.11 15.57
C ALA A 326 14.80 2.48 15.95
N ALA A 327 15.88 3.26 15.94
CA ALA A 327 17.19 2.80 16.40
C ALA A 327 17.19 2.49 17.90
N ASN A 328 16.50 3.30 18.70
CA ASN A 328 16.34 3.06 20.15
C ASN A 328 15.44 1.83 20.40
N PHE A 329 14.33 1.70 19.66
CA PHE A 329 13.41 0.57 19.77
C PHE A 329 14.08 -0.76 19.41
N SER A 330 14.82 -0.81 18.29
CA SER A 330 15.48 -2.02 17.81
C SER A 330 16.82 -2.31 18.50
N GLY A 331 17.40 -1.33 19.22
CA GLY A 331 18.75 -1.39 19.77
C GLY A 331 19.85 -1.31 18.71
N THR A 332 19.53 -0.98 17.46
CA THR A 332 20.45 -0.98 16.31
C THR A 332 20.75 0.44 15.85
N LYS A 333 22.00 0.90 16.03
CA LYS A 333 22.46 2.25 15.64
C LYS A 333 23.33 2.20 14.37
N ILE A 334 22.81 1.64 13.30
CA ILE A 334 23.53 1.49 12.03
C ILE A 334 23.44 2.73 11.14
N ILE A 335 22.35 3.50 11.24
CA ILE A 335 22.16 4.74 10.49
C ILE A 335 22.83 5.88 11.27
N PRO A 336 23.86 6.54 10.71
CA PRO A 336 24.60 7.58 11.45
C PRO A 336 23.76 8.83 11.60
N THR A 337 23.75 9.39 12.80
CA THR A 337 23.06 10.64 13.15
C THR A 337 23.93 11.86 12.91
N LYS A 338 25.23 11.65 12.68
CA LYS A 338 26.23 12.66 12.40
C LYS A 338 27.22 12.15 11.36
N VAL A 339 27.51 12.96 10.36
CA VAL A 339 28.45 12.64 9.26
C VAL A 339 29.35 13.85 9.02
N ASN A 340 30.67 13.62 8.99
CA ASN A 340 31.69 14.69 8.80
C ASN A 340 31.47 15.88 9.76
N ASP A 341 31.23 15.60 11.04
CA ASP A 341 30.91 16.58 12.10
C ASP A 341 29.64 17.43 11.89
N ARG A 342 28.77 17.06 10.94
CA ARG A 342 27.49 17.71 10.63
C ARG A 342 26.35 16.85 11.13
N GLU A 343 25.38 17.47 11.82
CA GLU A 343 24.15 16.78 12.26
C GLU A 343 23.27 16.49 11.05
N VAL A 344 22.75 15.27 10.98
CA VAL A 344 21.84 14.85 9.91
C VAL A 344 20.41 15.15 10.32
N GLY A 345 19.64 15.82 9.47
CA GLY A 345 18.21 16.10 9.67
C GLY A 345 17.29 15.18 8.88
N ALA A 346 17.74 14.66 7.74
CA ALA A 346 16.95 13.76 6.90
C ALA A 346 17.84 12.81 6.08
N TYR A 347 17.25 11.72 5.61
CA TYR A 347 17.95 10.70 4.81
C TYR A 347 17.12 10.32 3.59
N ILE A 348 17.84 9.97 2.51
CA ILE A 348 17.30 9.18 1.40
C ILE A 348 18.01 7.83 1.39
N LEU A 349 17.23 6.74 1.46
CA LEU A 349 17.71 5.37 1.29
C LEU A 349 17.36 4.92 -0.13
N VAL A 350 18.37 4.62 -0.94
CA VAL A 350 18.20 4.20 -2.34
C VAL A 350 18.68 2.77 -2.49
N THR A 351 17.92 1.94 -3.21
CA THR A 351 18.39 0.61 -3.62
C THR A 351 18.40 0.54 -5.14
N LEU A 352 19.52 0.12 -5.71
CA LEU A 352 19.69 -0.24 -7.11
C LEU A 352 19.76 -1.75 -7.23
N ASP A 353 19.10 -2.33 -8.22
CA ASP A 353 19.10 -3.76 -8.49
C ASP A 353 19.30 -4.03 -10.00
N GLY A 354 19.77 -5.22 -10.32
CA GLY A 354 20.07 -5.61 -11.70
C GLY A 354 20.65 -7.03 -11.79
N ASN A 355 21.15 -7.38 -12.97
CA ASN A 355 21.76 -8.68 -13.23
C ASN A 355 23.27 -8.58 -13.48
N ASP A 356 23.83 -7.37 -13.50
CA ASP A 356 25.24 -7.10 -13.75
C ASP A 356 25.77 -6.13 -12.68
N GLU A 357 26.74 -6.59 -11.90
CA GLU A 357 27.33 -5.83 -10.82
C GLU A 357 28.05 -4.57 -11.32
N ASP A 358 28.75 -4.64 -12.47
CA ASP A 358 29.44 -3.50 -13.05
C ASP A 358 28.46 -2.40 -13.51
N GLU A 359 27.29 -2.78 -14.03
CA GLU A 359 26.21 -1.82 -14.34
C GLU A 359 25.68 -1.12 -13.08
N ILE A 360 25.49 -1.87 -11.99
CA ILE A 360 25.04 -1.29 -10.71
C ILE A 360 26.09 -0.31 -10.18
N PHE A 361 27.36 -0.62 -10.26
CA PHE A 361 28.46 0.29 -9.86
C PHE A 361 28.48 1.58 -10.67
N GLN A 362 28.31 1.51 -12.00
CA GLN A 362 28.24 2.70 -12.84
C GLN A 362 27.04 3.59 -12.46
N ARG A 363 25.88 2.99 -12.20
CA ARG A 363 24.69 3.71 -11.71
C ARG A 363 24.92 4.31 -10.33
N ALA A 364 25.64 3.63 -9.46
CA ALA A 364 26.01 4.11 -8.13
C ALA A 364 26.95 5.32 -8.19
N GLU A 365 27.91 5.37 -9.14
CA GLU A 365 28.77 6.53 -9.37
C GLU A 365 27.95 7.77 -9.78
N VAL A 366 26.98 7.60 -10.68
CA VAL A 366 26.06 8.67 -11.06
C VAL A 366 25.20 9.12 -9.89
N LEU A 367 24.67 8.17 -9.08
CA LEU A 367 23.91 8.47 -7.85
C LEU A 367 24.74 9.33 -6.89
N ALA A 368 26.00 8.97 -6.68
CA ALA A 368 26.90 9.70 -5.80
C ALA A 368 27.16 11.13 -6.28
N GLY A 369 27.33 11.34 -7.57
CA GLY A 369 27.47 12.69 -8.15
C GLY A 369 26.21 13.53 -7.93
N ILE A 370 25.01 12.94 -8.14
CA ILE A 370 23.72 13.61 -7.90
C ILE A 370 23.57 13.97 -6.42
N ALA A 371 23.95 13.07 -5.52
CA ALA A 371 23.88 13.28 -4.08
C ALA A 371 24.76 14.44 -3.63
N ASP A 372 26.01 14.50 -4.11
CA ASP A 372 26.96 15.58 -3.83
C ASP A 372 26.42 16.94 -4.33
N GLU A 373 25.98 17.01 -5.59
CA GLU A 373 25.37 18.20 -6.20
C GLU A 373 24.07 18.66 -5.48
N SER A 374 23.43 17.76 -4.74
CA SER A 374 22.22 18.05 -3.97
C SER A 374 22.51 18.38 -2.50
N GLY A 375 23.78 18.39 -2.08
CA GLY A 375 24.21 18.74 -0.75
C GLY A 375 24.15 17.59 0.27
N ALA A 376 24.14 16.34 -0.17
CA ALA A 376 24.33 15.20 0.72
C ALA A 376 25.68 15.29 1.42
N PHE A 377 25.74 14.89 2.69
CA PHE A 377 26.97 14.90 3.46
C PHE A 377 27.96 13.82 3.05
N ASP A 378 27.43 12.74 2.50
CA ASP A 378 28.17 11.59 1.98
C ASP A 378 27.22 10.68 1.19
N THR A 379 27.77 9.67 0.50
CA THR A 379 27.03 8.53 -0.03
C THR A 379 27.53 7.28 0.68
N LEU A 380 26.73 6.78 1.63
CA LEU A 380 27.11 5.63 2.45
C LEU A 380 26.67 4.34 1.76
N VAL A 381 27.64 3.54 1.33
CA VAL A 381 27.39 2.26 0.63
C VAL A 381 27.18 1.15 1.65
N LEU A 382 26.05 0.46 1.60
CA LEU A 382 25.79 -0.73 2.42
C LEU A 382 26.37 -1.97 1.72
N SER A 383 27.68 -2.16 1.85
CA SER A 383 28.42 -3.19 1.13
C SER A 383 28.34 -4.58 1.76
N GLN A 384 27.93 -4.68 3.03
CA GLN A 384 27.78 -5.96 3.71
C GLN A 384 26.29 -6.37 3.75
N PRO A 385 25.96 -7.63 3.49
CA PRO A 385 24.58 -8.12 3.61
C PRO A 385 23.99 -7.91 5.02
N SER A 386 24.83 -7.90 6.08
CA SER A 386 24.42 -7.56 7.44
C SER A 386 23.94 -6.12 7.55
N ASP A 387 24.74 -5.18 7.06
CA ASP A 387 24.46 -3.74 7.18
C ASP A 387 23.15 -3.39 6.43
N LYS A 388 23.02 -3.93 5.21
CA LYS A 388 21.79 -3.80 4.43
C LYS A 388 20.58 -4.33 5.20
N ARG A 389 20.65 -5.56 5.71
CA ARG A 389 19.57 -6.18 6.49
C ARG A 389 19.21 -5.33 7.71
N ASP A 390 20.21 -4.84 8.44
CA ASP A 390 20.01 -4.08 9.68
C ASP A 390 19.40 -2.69 9.39
N VAL A 391 19.82 -2.00 8.32
CA VAL A 391 19.20 -0.73 7.89
C VAL A 391 17.73 -0.94 7.48
N TRP A 392 17.44 -1.99 6.70
CA TRP A 392 16.07 -2.30 6.31
C TRP A 392 15.20 -2.76 7.49
N ALA A 393 15.79 -3.42 8.49
CA ALA A 393 15.10 -3.76 9.73
C ALA A 393 14.70 -2.49 10.52
N VAL A 394 15.61 -1.52 10.64
CA VAL A 394 15.30 -0.20 11.24
C VAL A 394 14.19 0.50 10.46
N ARG A 395 14.27 0.54 9.11
CA ARG A 395 13.23 1.17 8.27
C ARG A 395 11.86 0.50 8.44
N SER A 396 11.83 -0.82 8.53
CA SER A 396 10.58 -1.58 8.71
C SER A 396 9.98 -1.43 10.10
N ALA A 397 10.77 -1.06 11.09
CA ALA A 397 10.32 -0.87 12.47
C ALA A 397 9.71 0.51 12.75
N PHE A 398 9.63 1.43 11.77
CA PHE A 398 9.21 2.81 11.99
C PHE A 398 7.82 2.93 12.64
N LEU A 399 6.82 2.26 12.09
CA LEU A 399 5.46 2.30 12.67
C LEU A 399 5.46 1.75 14.11
N THR A 400 6.03 0.57 14.32
CA THR A 400 6.09 -0.06 15.65
C THR A 400 6.85 0.81 16.67
N ALA A 401 7.90 1.51 16.24
CA ALA A 401 8.63 2.45 17.10
C ALA A 401 7.78 3.68 17.45
N ILE A 402 6.98 4.20 16.51
CA ILE A 402 6.03 5.29 16.78
C ILE A 402 4.96 4.82 17.78
N GLU A 403 4.38 3.64 17.58
CA GLU A 403 3.39 3.05 18.48
C GLU A 403 3.93 2.86 19.90
N ALA A 404 5.19 2.42 20.03
CA ALA A 404 5.83 2.24 21.33
C ALA A 404 6.10 3.57 22.06
N ASP A 405 6.33 4.65 21.32
CA ASP A 405 6.63 6.00 21.84
C ASP A 405 5.37 6.87 22.04
N THR A 406 4.20 6.41 21.64
CA THR A 406 3.00 7.24 21.53
C THR A 406 1.80 6.57 22.16
N ARG A 407 1.10 7.30 23.03
CA ARG A 407 -0.10 6.78 23.72
C ARG A 407 -1.32 6.71 22.79
N PHE A 408 -1.47 7.68 21.89
CA PHE A 408 -2.55 7.78 20.93
C PHE A 408 -1.97 8.11 19.57
N LEU A 409 -2.40 7.40 18.56
CA LEU A 409 -1.92 7.49 17.20
C LEU A 409 -3.08 7.63 16.22
N ASP A 410 -2.94 8.53 15.25
CA ASP A 410 -3.77 8.60 14.06
C ASP A 410 -2.87 8.77 12.83
N GLU A 411 -3.31 8.33 11.64
CA GLU A 411 -2.41 8.26 10.50
C GLU A 411 -3.00 8.81 9.20
N MET A 412 -2.14 9.41 8.40
CA MET A 412 -2.41 9.81 7.03
C MET A 412 -1.47 9.04 6.09
N ASP A 413 -2.05 8.49 5.03
CA ASP A 413 -1.35 7.89 3.92
C ASP A 413 -1.70 8.69 2.67
N VAL A 414 -0.90 9.70 2.33
CA VAL A 414 -1.17 10.61 1.23
C VAL A 414 -0.15 10.48 0.11
N VAL A 415 -0.55 10.81 -1.10
CA VAL A 415 0.37 10.96 -2.23
C VAL A 415 0.34 12.40 -2.70
N VAL A 416 1.51 13.04 -2.79
CA VAL A 416 1.64 14.36 -3.38
C VAL A 416 2.68 14.32 -4.52
N PRO A 417 2.62 15.25 -5.50
CA PRO A 417 3.72 15.39 -6.46
C PRO A 417 5.05 15.53 -5.71
N VAL A 418 6.09 14.81 -6.17
CA VAL A 418 7.37 14.70 -5.44
C VAL A 418 7.98 16.07 -5.10
N ASP A 419 7.90 17.04 -6.02
CA ASP A 419 8.39 18.41 -5.81
C ASP A 419 7.59 19.20 -4.76
N LYS A 420 6.42 18.70 -4.34
CA LYS A 420 5.56 19.33 -3.32
C LYS A 420 5.75 18.74 -1.92
N ILE A 421 6.47 17.62 -1.78
CA ILE A 421 6.70 16.97 -0.49
C ILE A 421 7.24 17.96 0.58
N PRO A 422 8.30 18.76 0.33
CA PRO A 422 8.83 19.65 1.37
C PRO A 422 7.81 20.69 1.85
N SER A 423 7.11 21.33 0.91
CA SER A 423 6.10 22.33 1.25
C SER A 423 4.87 21.72 1.96
N PHE A 424 4.52 20.50 1.62
CA PHE A 424 3.43 19.77 2.26
C PHE A 424 3.82 19.38 3.70
N LEU A 425 4.99 18.78 3.91
CA LEU A 425 5.47 18.39 5.24
C LEU A 425 5.66 19.61 6.15
N SER A 426 6.28 20.71 5.65
CA SER A 426 6.41 21.94 6.40
C SER A 426 5.05 22.51 6.83
N PHE A 427 4.05 22.44 5.97
CA PHE A 427 2.68 22.86 6.31
C PHE A 427 2.08 21.97 7.41
N VAL A 428 2.16 20.65 7.29
CA VAL A 428 1.56 19.71 8.26
C VAL A 428 2.25 19.81 9.62
N LEU A 429 3.58 19.93 9.65
CA LEU A 429 4.35 20.17 10.88
C LEU A 429 3.88 21.44 11.61
N GLY A 430 3.73 22.55 10.87
CA GLY A 430 3.24 23.82 11.45
C GLY A 430 1.79 23.72 11.97
N VAL A 431 0.91 23.00 11.27
CA VAL A 431 -0.46 22.76 11.75
C VAL A 431 -0.43 21.90 13.01
N GLY A 432 0.35 20.81 13.02
CA GLY A 432 0.52 19.95 14.20
C GLY A 432 0.99 20.72 15.43
N GLU A 433 2.01 21.54 15.28
CA GLU A 433 2.52 22.41 16.35
C GLU A 433 1.42 23.35 16.88
N GLY A 434 0.65 23.99 15.98
CA GLY A 434 -0.45 24.88 16.34
C GLY A 434 -1.59 24.21 17.13
N HIS A 435 -1.71 22.89 17.00
CA HIS A 435 -2.72 22.08 17.71
C HIS A 435 -2.14 21.23 18.86
N GLY A 436 -0.83 21.33 19.14
CA GLY A 436 -0.18 20.55 20.18
C GLY A 436 -0.07 19.05 19.87
N VAL A 437 -0.13 18.68 18.60
CA VAL A 437 0.01 17.31 18.11
C VAL A 437 1.41 17.16 17.49
N ARG A 438 2.19 16.18 17.97
CA ARG A 438 3.49 15.86 17.39
C ARG A 438 3.28 15.14 16.05
N ILE A 439 3.95 15.63 15.01
CA ILE A 439 3.92 15.01 13.68
C ILE A 439 5.22 14.26 13.46
N ARG A 440 5.11 13.02 12.94
CA ARG A 440 6.23 12.22 12.46
C ARG A 440 5.95 11.77 11.03
N SER A 441 6.97 11.73 10.16
CA SER A 441 6.77 11.33 8.78
C SER A 441 7.94 10.52 8.22
N PHE A 442 7.59 9.63 7.31
CA PHE A 442 8.48 8.90 6.43
C PHE A 442 7.70 8.50 5.17
N GLY A 443 8.37 7.94 4.17
CA GLY A 443 7.60 7.48 3.01
C GLY A 443 8.43 7.10 1.80
N HIS A 444 7.70 6.71 0.76
CA HIS A 444 8.23 6.29 -0.52
C HIS A 444 8.44 7.52 -1.41
N ALA A 445 9.57 8.24 -1.21
CA ALA A 445 9.83 9.49 -1.91
C ALA A 445 9.88 9.34 -3.44
N GLY A 446 10.17 8.14 -3.92
CA GLY A 446 10.23 7.82 -5.35
C GLY A 446 8.90 7.99 -6.08
N ASP A 447 7.77 7.80 -5.43
CA ASP A 447 6.42 7.91 -5.99
C ASP A 447 5.54 8.98 -5.31
N GLY A 448 6.05 9.62 -4.27
CA GLY A 448 5.36 10.73 -3.59
C GLY A 448 4.46 10.31 -2.44
N ASN A 449 4.46 9.03 -2.06
CA ASN A 449 3.66 8.52 -0.97
C ASN A 449 4.31 8.83 0.38
N LEU A 450 3.54 9.41 1.28
CA LEU A 450 3.96 9.82 2.61
C LEU A 450 3.05 9.21 3.67
N HIS A 451 3.67 8.60 4.67
CA HIS A 451 3.05 8.18 5.91
C HIS A 451 3.29 9.26 6.96
N ILE A 452 2.23 9.86 7.45
CA ILE A 452 2.27 10.96 8.42
C ILE A 452 1.45 10.55 9.63
N TYR A 453 2.07 10.62 10.78
CA TYR A 453 1.49 10.18 12.04
C TYR A 453 1.25 11.37 12.96
N CYS A 454 -0.01 11.51 13.39
CA CYS A 454 -0.40 12.38 14.49
C CYS A 454 -0.17 11.62 15.80
N CYS A 455 0.75 12.12 16.62
CA CYS A 455 1.15 11.50 17.88
C CYS A 455 0.63 12.33 19.05
N GLY A 456 -0.16 11.73 19.94
CA GLY A 456 -0.66 12.39 21.15
C GLY A 456 0.45 12.60 22.16
N ASN A 457 0.49 13.78 22.79
CA ASN A 457 1.40 14.08 23.90
C ASN A 457 1.00 13.29 25.15
N GLU A 458 1.94 13.08 26.09
CA GLU A 458 1.72 12.31 27.32
C GLU A 458 0.58 12.84 28.19
N ASP A 459 0.39 14.16 28.22
CA ASP A 459 -0.63 14.86 29.01
C ASP A 459 -2.02 14.92 28.34
N MET A 460 -2.15 14.46 27.10
CA MET A 460 -3.39 14.54 26.33
C MET A 460 -4.28 13.33 26.63
N ASP A 461 -5.57 13.55 26.92
CA ASP A 461 -6.54 12.47 26.97
C ASP A 461 -7.00 12.08 25.55
N LYS A 462 -7.68 10.92 25.43
CA LYS A 462 -8.10 10.39 24.14
C LYS A 462 -9.03 11.32 23.36
N ASP A 463 -10.00 11.96 24.05
CA ASP A 463 -11.00 12.80 23.38
C ASP A 463 -10.34 14.10 22.89
N ALA A 464 -9.48 14.72 23.69
CA ALA A 464 -8.70 15.87 23.30
C ALA A 464 -7.77 15.54 22.12
N PHE A 465 -7.10 14.39 22.15
CA PHE A 465 -6.29 13.93 21.02
C PHE A 465 -7.11 13.80 19.74
N LEU A 466 -8.23 13.08 19.78
CA LEU A 466 -9.11 12.89 18.62
C LEU A 466 -9.60 14.22 18.04
N GLU A 467 -9.96 15.17 18.89
CA GLU A 467 -10.39 16.51 18.44
C GLU A 467 -9.27 17.28 17.73
N GLN A 468 -8.06 17.28 18.28
CA GLN A 468 -6.94 18.01 17.69
C GLN A 468 -6.36 17.29 16.46
N SER A 469 -6.22 15.97 16.50
CA SER A 469 -5.81 15.15 15.36
C SER A 469 -6.76 15.35 14.18
N ALA A 470 -8.08 15.33 14.39
CA ALA A 470 -9.06 15.58 13.34
C ALA A 470 -8.87 16.93 12.63
N LYS A 471 -8.52 18.00 13.37
CA LYS A 471 -8.23 19.32 12.77
C LYS A 471 -6.95 19.31 11.93
N VAL A 472 -5.92 18.62 12.41
CA VAL A 472 -4.67 18.44 11.64
C VAL A 472 -4.94 17.65 10.37
N MET A 473 -5.69 16.55 10.47
CA MET A 473 -6.07 15.69 9.33
C MET A 473 -6.87 16.47 8.29
N GLU A 474 -7.90 17.21 8.70
CA GLU A 474 -8.72 18.04 7.80
C GLU A 474 -7.86 19.06 7.04
N ALA A 475 -6.99 19.80 7.76
CA ALA A 475 -6.10 20.77 7.14
C ALA A 475 -5.09 20.11 6.18
N ALA A 476 -4.52 18.98 6.57
CA ALA A 476 -3.55 18.25 5.75
C ALA A 476 -4.18 17.67 4.48
N TYR A 477 -5.35 17.03 4.56
CA TYR A 477 -6.05 16.52 3.38
C TYR A 477 -6.50 17.64 2.43
N ALA A 478 -6.97 18.78 2.97
CA ALA A 478 -7.29 19.95 2.16
C ALA A 478 -6.04 20.49 1.43
N LYS A 479 -4.89 20.55 2.11
CA LYS A 479 -3.62 20.96 1.50
C LYS A 479 -3.12 19.95 0.47
N CYS A 480 -3.27 18.67 0.73
CA CYS A 480 -2.96 17.59 -0.22
C CYS A 480 -3.75 17.77 -1.53
N ALA A 481 -5.06 17.98 -1.42
CA ALA A 481 -5.93 18.23 -2.58
C ALA A 481 -5.55 19.52 -3.35
N GLU A 482 -5.22 20.62 -2.64
CA GLU A 482 -4.73 21.88 -3.24
C GLU A 482 -3.46 21.64 -4.07
N LEU A 483 -2.57 20.78 -3.61
CA LEU A 483 -1.31 20.43 -4.29
C LEU A 483 -1.49 19.40 -5.42
N GLY A 484 -2.71 18.92 -5.66
CA GLY A 484 -3.01 17.91 -6.67
C GLY A 484 -2.73 16.47 -6.23
N GLY A 485 -2.70 16.23 -4.92
CA GLY A 485 -2.46 14.92 -4.32
C GLY A 485 -3.71 14.06 -4.14
N GLN A 486 -3.52 12.88 -3.55
CA GLN A 486 -4.56 11.88 -3.25
C GLN A 486 -4.62 11.58 -1.76
N VAL A 487 -5.82 11.27 -1.26
CA VAL A 487 -6.07 10.99 0.17
C VAL A 487 -5.60 9.62 0.65
N SER A 488 -5.19 8.75 -0.25
CA SER A 488 -4.55 7.47 0.06
C SER A 488 -3.62 7.04 -1.05
N GLY A 489 -2.42 6.61 -0.69
CA GLY A 489 -1.43 6.02 -1.58
C GLY A 489 -1.61 4.51 -1.68
N GLU A 490 -1.73 3.84 -0.54
CA GLU A 490 -1.76 2.37 -0.48
C GLU A 490 -2.70 1.78 0.58
N HIS A 491 -3.03 2.52 1.68
CA HIS A 491 -3.82 1.98 2.78
C HIS A 491 -5.30 1.82 2.42
N GLY A 492 -5.81 2.58 1.45
CA GLY A 492 -7.21 2.61 1.07
C GLY A 492 -8.03 3.66 1.84
N ILE A 493 -9.33 3.57 1.71
CA ILE A 493 -10.31 4.52 2.28
C ILE A 493 -11.06 3.90 3.46
N GLY A 494 -11.44 2.64 3.33
CA GLY A 494 -12.18 1.91 4.34
C GLY A 494 -13.40 2.62 4.88
N HIS A 495 -13.54 2.58 6.20
CA HIS A 495 -14.54 3.33 6.94
C HIS A 495 -14.02 4.74 7.34
N ALA A 496 -12.72 4.88 7.58
CA ALA A 496 -12.11 6.06 8.19
C ALA A 496 -12.06 7.28 7.27
N LYS A 497 -11.66 7.12 5.99
CA LYS A 497 -11.28 8.23 5.09
C LYS A 497 -12.38 8.67 4.10
N ARG A 498 -13.64 8.20 4.27
CA ARG A 498 -14.76 8.45 3.33
C ARG A 498 -15.08 9.93 3.13
N THR A 499 -15.04 10.72 4.18
CA THR A 499 -15.28 12.17 4.09
C THR A 499 -14.22 12.86 3.25
N TYR A 500 -12.95 12.57 3.51
CA TYR A 500 -11.82 13.12 2.78
C TYR A 500 -11.80 12.69 1.31
N LEU A 501 -12.20 11.44 1.00
CA LEU A 501 -12.36 10.99 -0.38
C LEU A 501 -13.40 11.83 -1.13
N ARG A 502 -14.54 12.09 -0.49
CA ARG A 502 -15.61 12.92 -1.09
C ARG A 502 -15.15 14.36 -1.32
N GLU A 503 -14.43 14.95 -0.39
CA GLU A 503 -13.89 16.30 -0.50
C GLU A 503 -12.84 16.40 -1.62
N ASN A 504 -12.00 15.38 -1.79
CA ASN A 504 -10.97 15.33 -2.82
C ASN A 504 -11.55 15.11 -4.23
N LEU A 505 -12.45 14.14 -4.41
CA LEU A 505 -12.95 13.73 -5.73
C LEU A 505 -14.24 14.42 -6.16
N GLY A 506 -15.02 14.94 -5.20
CA GLY A 506 -16.32 15.57 -5.42
C GLY A 506 -17.48 14.59 -5.60
N ASP A 507 -18.70 15.10 -5.42
CA ASP A 507 -19.95 14.31 -5.40
C ASP A 507 -20.16 13.45 -6.64
N THR A 508 -19.81 13.94 -7.83
CA THR A 508 -20.03 13.18 -9.08
C THR A 508 -19.27 11.87 -9.11
N ALA A 509 -18.01 11.85 -8.67
CA ALA A 509 -17.20 10.63 -8.64
C ALA A 509 -17.75 9.65 -7.60
N ILE A 510 -18.10 10.14 -6.42
CA ILE A 510 -18.68 9.32 -5.36
C ILE A 510 -20.04 8.72 -5.79
N ASP A 511 -20.89 9.48 -6.47
CA ASP A 511 -22.18 8.99 -6.97
C ASP A 511 -22.01 7.90 -8.04
N LEU A 512 -20.98 7.99 -8.89
CA LEU A 512 -20.62 6.96 -9.86
C LEU A 512 -20.12 5.68 -9.15
N MET A 513 -19.22 5.80 -8.20
CA MET A 513 -18.75 4.66 -7.38
C MET A 513 -19.89 3.97 -6.66
N ALA A 514 -20.78 4.74 -6.01
CA ALA A 514 -21.99 4.21 -5.38
C ALA A 514 -22.97 3.58 -6.39
N GLY A 515 -23.00 4.08 -7.64
CA GLY A 515 -23.73 3.48 -8.74
C GLY A 515 -23.19 2.10 -9.12
N ILE A 516 -21.87 1.98 -9.24
CA ILE A 516 -21.17 0.72 -9.50
C ILE A 516 -21.44 -0.28 -8.36
N LYS A 517 -21.28 0.16 -7.11
CA LYS A 517 -21.59 -0.67 -5.92
C LYS A 517 -23.01 -1.25 -5.99
N ARG A 518 -24.01 -0.44 -6.34
CA ARG A 518 -25.42 -0.89 -6.45
C ARG A 518 -25.65 -1.91 -7.56
N VAL A 519 -24.84 -1.89 -8.63
CA VAL A 519 -24.92 -2.89 -9.70
C VAL A 519 -24.40 -4.24 -9.23
N PHE A 520 -23.27 -4.25 -8.49
CA PHE A 520 -22.67 -5.48 -7.96
C PHE A 520 -23.42 -6.01 -6.73
N ASP A 521 -23.91 -5.13 -5.87
CA ASP A 521 -24.52 -5.44 -4.57
C ASP A 521 -25.82 -4.64 -4.35
N PRO A 522 -26.92 -5.04 -4.99
CA PRO A 522 -28.20 -4.32 -4.88
C PRO A 522 -28.75 -4.27 -3.46
N ASN A 523 -28.47 -5.28 -2.64
CA ASN A 523 -28.89 -5.37 -1.25
C ASN A 523 -27.92 -4.70 -0.28
N ASN A 524 -26.78 -4.24 -0.76
CA ASN A 524 -25.73 -3.57 0.00
C ASN A 524 -25.25 -4.38 1.21
N ILE A 525 -25.15 -5.70 1.09
CA ILE A 525 -24.74 -6.57 2.21
C ILE A 525 -23.22 -6.69 2.37
N LEU A 526 -22.44 -6.51 1.29
CA LEU A 526 -20.98 -6.74 1.28
C LEU A 526 -20.22 -5.48 1.67
N ASN A 527 -19.43 -5.55 2.75
CA ASN A 527 -18.66 -4.43 3.30
C ASN A 527 -19.46 -3.11 3.35
N PRO A 528 -20.68 -3.08 3.91
CA PRO A 528 -21.49 -1.87 3.94
C PRO A 528 -20.86 -0.80 4.83
N GLY A 529 -21.09 0.49 4.49
CA GLY A 529 -20.57 1.63 5.23
C GLY A 529 -19.11 1.97 4.96
N LYS A 530 -18.54 1.50 3.83
CA LYS A 530 -17.12 1.70 3.46
C LYS A 530 -16.98 2.34 2.08
N VAL A 531 -15.82 2.93 1.82
CA VAL A 531 -15.39 3.57 0.56
C VAL A 531 -16.32 4.72 0.14
N CYS A 532 -17.32 4.46 -0.66
CA CYS A 532 -18.21 5.46 -1.29
C CYS A 532 -19.61 5.53 -0.67
N GLN A 533 -19.82 4.95 0.53
CA GLN A 533 -21.14 4.83 1.16
C GLN A 533 -21.34 5.78 2.36
#